data_997aa737c60c0fbd378dbda78dabef56
#
_entry.id   997aa737c60c0fbd378dbda78dabef56
#
_cell.length_a   1.000
_cell.length_b   1.000
_cell.length_c   1.000
_cell.angle_alpha   90.00
_cell.angle_beta   90.00
_cell.angle_gamma   90.00
#
_symmetry.space_group_name_H-M   'P 1'
#
loop_
_entity.id
_entity.type
_entity.pdbx_description
1 polymer ?
#
loop_
_entity_poly.entity_id
_entity_poly.type
_entity_poly.pdbx_seq_one_letter_code
_entity_poly.pdbx_strand_id
1 'polypeptide(L)'
;MKKKFFPLFALLAACNLQAGDNPEPKAVPAYVDEAPLPQDWPKPGPYDQVSEKKYPAYRAAFTNGKGETGAFWTLFMHIKKHDIPMTAPVEMGMEGEDGKLKQASMAFLYQNGKVGTTGPDGAKVEVRDVPATMTLSYTWQGNDSKENIGKAKTALEAALAERKTEAKGFRMLGYNGPGTPRDKRTWELQALLK
;
A
#
# COMPACT_ATOMS: atom_id res chain seq x y z
N MET A 1 -74.74 -40.01 -34.59
CA MET A 1 -73.59 -39.99 -33.63
C MET A 1 -72.55 -39.01 -34.12
N LYS A 2 -72.48 -37.79 -33.55
CA LYS A 2 -71.52 -36.74 -33.94
C LYS A 2 -70.41 -36.65 -32.90
N LYS A 3 -69.18 -37.04 -33.26
CA LYS A 3 -68.01 -36.88 -32.43
C LYS A 3 -67.53 -35.43 -32.46
N LYS A 4 -67.51 -34.77 -31.29
CA LYS A 4 -66.93 -33.42 -31.11
C LYS A 4 -65.44 -33.56 -30.87
N PHE A 5 -64.62 -32.96 -31.73
CA PHE A 5 -63.18 -32.79 -31.54
C PHE A 5 -62.99 -31.51 -30.69
N PHE A 6 -62.26 -31.64 -29.57
CA PHE A 6 -61.75 -30.50 -28.79
C PHE A 6 -60.29 -30.26 -29.18
N PRO A 7 -59.87 -29.04 -29.49
CA PRO A 7 -58.49 -28.73 -29.66
C PRO A 7 -57.82 -28.44 -28.33
N LEU A 8 -56.72 -29.15 -28.04
CA LEU A 8 -55.82 -28.94 -26.91
C LEU A 8 -54.96 -27.70 -27.18
N PHE A 9 -55.23 -26.59 -26.49
CA PHE A 9 -54.34 -25.42 -26.47
C PHE A 9 -53.15 -25.73 -25.57
N ALA A 10 -51.95 -25.87 -26.15
CA ALA A 10 -50.72 -25.94 -25.44
C ALA A 10 -50.26 -24.51 -25.08
N LEU A 11 -50.28 -24.21 -23.80
CA LEU A 11 -49.80 -22.94 -23.22
C LEU A 11 -48.28 -23.01 -23.11
N LEU A 12 -47.55 -22.39 -24.05
CA LEU A 12 -46.11 -22.21 -23.95
C LEU A 12 -45.84 -21.09 -22.91
N ALA A 13 -45.41 -21.50 -21.71
CA ALA A 13 -44.89 -20.57 -20.73
C ALA A 13 -43.44 -20.20 -21.13
N ALA A 14 -43.27 -18.98 -21.66
CA ALA A 14 -41.97 -18.40 -21.90
C ALA A 14 -41.30 -18.05 -20.53
N CYS A 15 -40.36 -18.87 -20.08
CA CYS A 15 -39.45 -18.51 -19.00
C CYS A 15 -38.50 -17.40 -19.51
N ASN A 16 -38.79 -16.15 -19.14
CA ASN A 16 -37.83 -15.06 -19.21
C ASN A 16 -36.73 -15.34 -18.16
N LEU A 17 -35.62 -15.90 -18.59
CA LEU A 17 -34.36 -15.88 -17.86
C LEU A 17 -33.86 -14.43 -17.88
N GLN A 18 -34.15 -13.67 -16.85
CA GLN A 18 -33.42 -12.45 -16.53
C GLN A 18 -31.97 -12.82 -16.30
N ALA A 19 -31.10 -12.44 -17.26
CA ALA A 19 -29.68 -12.44 -17.03
C ALA A 19 -29.42 -11.53 -15.83
N GLY A 20 -29.06 -12.11 -14.69
CA GLY A 20 -28.60 -11.37 -13.55
C GLY A 20 -27.36 -10.55 -13.97
N ASP A 21 -27.39 -9.25 -13.69
CA ASP A 21 -26.23 -8.38 -13.74
C ASP A 21 -25.14 -8.97 -12.81
N ASN A 22 -24.30 -9.82 -13.37
CA ASN A 22 -23.10 -10.24 -12.71
C ASN A 22 -22.14 -9.04 -12.83
N PRO A 23 -21.79 -8.34 -11.72
CA PRO A 23 -20.87 -7.22 -11.81
C PRO A 23 -19.57 -7.71 -12.46
N GLU A 24 -19.17 -7.07 -13.57
CA GLU A 24 -17.88 -7.34 -14.19
C GLU A 24 -16.78 -7.36 -13.11
N PRO A 25 -15.89 -8.36 -13.10
CA PRO A 25 -14.79 -8.42 -12.16
C PRO A 25 -13.98 -7.12 -12.30
N LYS A 26 -13.93 -6.32 -11.23
CA LYS A 26 -13.11 -5.09 -11.22
C LYS A 26 -11.70 -5.46 -11.63
N ALA A 27 -11.19 -4.81 -12.68
CA ALA A 27 -9.82 -5.01 -13.12
C ALA A 27 -8.87 -4.83 -11.94
N VAL A 28 -8.00 -5.82 -11.72
CA VAL A 28 -6.99 -5.73 -10.65
C VAL A 28 -6.08 -4.55 -10.98
N PRO A 29 -5.91 -3.57 -10.08
CA PRO A 29 -5.04 -2.43 -10.31
C PRO A 29 -3.63 -2.90 -10.70
N ALA A 30 -3.06 -2.33 -11.75
CA ALA A 30 -1.70 -2.61 -12.16
C ALA A 30 -0.76 -1.61 -11.50
N TYR A 31 0.31 -2.11 -10.87
CA TYR A 31 1.38 -1.28 -10.33
C TYR A 31 2.12 -0.56 -11.47
N VAL A 32 2.26 0.76 -11.34
CA VAL A 32 3.08 1.58 -12.26
C VAL A 32 4.50 1.63 -11.71
N ASP A 33 5.44 0.98 -12.39
CA ASP A 33 6.84 0.90 -12.00
C ASP A 33 7.59 2.16 -12.48
N GLU A 34 7.77 3.14 -11.59
CA GLU A 34 8.49 4.39 -11.88
C GLU A 34 9.95 4.39 -11.44
N ALA A 35 10.29 3.57 -10.45
CA ALA A 35 11.63 3.50 -9.89
C ALA A 35 11.91 2.08 -9.35
N PRO A 36 13.19 1.64 -9.37
CA PRO A 36 13.52 0.31 -8.90
C PRO A 36 13.17 0.14 -7.41
N LEU A 37 12.71 -1.06 -7.06
CA LEU A 37 12.54 -1.46 -5.67
C LEU A 37 13.92 -1.81 -5.07
N PRO A 38 14.11 -1.66 -3.73
CA PRO A 38 15.28 -2.22 -3.07
C PRO A 38 15.42 -3.73 -3.30
N GLN A 39 16.62 -4.24 -3.14
CA GLN A 39 16.91 -5.66 -3.31
C GLN A 39 15.97 -6.51 -2.44
N ASP A 40 15.38 -7.56 -3.03
CA ASP A 40 14.47 -8.52 -2.39
C ASP A 40 13.19 -7.88 -1.79
N TRP A 41 12.87 -6.63 -2.15
CA TRP A 41 11.66 -5.95 -1.70
C TRP A 41 10.42 -6.53 -2.37
N PRO A 42 9.39 -6.91 -1.62
CA PRO A 42 8.17 -7.47 -2.22
C PRO A 42 7.42 -6.41 -3.03
N LYS A 43 6.87 -6.83 -4.18
CA LYS A 43 6.01 -5.95 -4.98
C LYS A 43 4.77 -5.52 -4.19
N PRO A 44 4.22 -4.32 -4.46
CA PRO A 44 2.97 -3.88 -3.87
C PRO A 44 1.81 -4.81 -4.27
N GLY A 45 0.77 -4.87 -3.43
CA GLY A 45 -0.37 -5.77 -3.61
C GLY A 45 -0.32 -6.98 -2.66
N PRO A 46 -1.36 -7.80 -2.61
CA PRO A 46 -2.63 -7.63 -3.32
C PRO A 46 -3.38 -6.35 -2.90
N TYR A 47 -4.20 -5.81 -3.83
CA TYR A 47 -4.91 -4.55 -3.58
C TYR A 47 -6.23 -4.78 -2.83
N ASP A 48 -6.63 -3.77 -2.06
CA ASP A 48 -7.89 -3.68 -1.32
C ASP A 48 -8.18 -4.84 -0.35
N GLN A 49 -7.14 -5.50 0.12
CA GLN A 49 -7.22 -6.58 1.11
C GLN A 49 -5.99 -6.59 2.01
N VAL A 50 -6.13 -7.19 3.19
CA VAL A 50 -5.01 -7.41 4.11
C VAL A 50 -4.21 -8.64 3.66
N SER A 51 -2.89 -8.49 3.63
CA SER A 51 -1.95 -9.58 3.35
C SER A 51 -0.79 -9.56 4.34
N GLU A 52 -0.26 -10.72 4.65
CA GLU A 52 0.98 -10.83 5.42
C GLU A 52 2.18 -10.78 4.48
N LYS A 53 3.16 -9.96 4.81
CA LYS A 53 4.38 -9.80 4.02
C LYS A 53 5.62 -9.81 4.90
N LYS A 54 6.70 -10.36 4.34
CA LYS A 54 8.04 -10.30 4.93
C LYS A 54 8.87 -9.29 4.14
N TYR A 55 9.40 -8.29 4.85
CA TYR A 55 10.31 -7.30 4.30
C TYR A 55 11.75 -7.64 4.70
N PRO A 56 12.72 -7.54 3.77
CA PRO A 56 14.13 -7.78 4.07
C PRO A 56 14.68 -6.72 5.00
N ALA A 57 15.86 -6.95 5.55
CA ALA A 57 16.66 -5.88 6.14
C ALA A 57 17.08 -4.90 5.02
N TYR A 58 17.07 -3.61 5.32
CA TYR A 58 17.38 -2.57 4.33
C TYR A 58 18.11 -1.40 4.98
N ARG A 59 18.80 -0.61 4.16
CA ARG A 59 19.38 0.68 4.55
C ARG A 59 18.53 1.81 4.02
N ALA A 60 18.36 2.86 4.80
CA ALA A 60 17.64 4.06 4.41
C ALA A 60 18.17 5.32 5.08
N ALA A 61 17.98 6.46 4.42
CA ALA A 61 18.16 7.78 4.99
C ALA A 61 16.83 8.26 5.57
N PHE A 62 16.84 8.64 6.84
CA PHE A 62 15.68 9.11 7.61
C PHE A 62 15.80 10.60 7.91
N THR A 63 14.66 11.31 7.93
CA THR A 63 14.62 12.67 8.48
C THR A 63 14.59 12.64 10.00
N ASN A 64 15.36 13.55 10.62
CA ASN A 64 15.34 13.78 12.08
C ASN A 64 14.27 14.83 12.39
N GLY A 65 13.04 14.41 12.62
CA GLY A 65 11.96 15.33 12.96
C GLY A 65 10.59 14.83 12.54
N LYS A 66 9.56 15.21 13.30
CA LYS A 66 8.18 14.83 13.06
C LYS A 66 7.56 15.73 11.99
N GLY A 67 7.03 15.15 10.91
CA GLY A 67 6.17 15.81 9.94
C GLY A 67 6.78 17.04 9.27
N GLU A 68 8.11 17.09 9.10
CA GLU A 68 8.81 18.25 8.56
C GLU A 68 8.33 18.60 7.16
N THR A 69 7.81 19.82 7.03
CA THR A 69 7.59 20.43 5.71
C THR A 69 8.94 20.48 4.99
N GLY A 70 9.07 19.81 3.87
CA GLY A 70 10.32 19.71 3.12
C GLY A 70 11.16 18.47 3.41
N ALA A 71 10.66 17.51 4.22
CA ALA A 71 11.33 16.22 4.47
C ALA A 71 11.77 15.54 3.17
N PHE A 72 10.91 15.52 2.16
CA PHE A 72 11.24 14.98 0.85
C PHE A 72 12.47 15.66 0.22
N TRP A 73 12.51 16.99 0.22
CA TRP A 73 13.62 17.74 -0.37
C TRP A 73 14.92 17.58 0.41
N THR A 74 14.83 17.48 1.74
CA THR A 74 15.98 17.17 2.59
C THR A 74 16.61 15.84 2.20
N LEU A 75 15.81 14.78 2.07
CA LEU A 75 16.27 13.46 1.65
C LEU A 75 16.73 13.44 0.19
N PHE A 76 16.03 14.15 -0.70
CA PHE A 76 16.41 14.26 -2.09
C PHE A 76 17.79 14.90 -2.28
N MET A 77 18.05 15.99 -1.55
CA MET A 77 19.37 16.64 -1.57
C MET A 77 20.46 15.75 -0.96
N HIS A 78 20.14 14.96 0.05
CA HIS A 78 21.04 13.97 0.63
C HIS A 78 21.45 12.92 -0.41
N ILE A 79 20.50 12.23 -1.05
CA ILE A 79 20.83 11.18 -2.05
C ILE A 79 21.57 11.77 -3.25
N LYS A 80 21.22 13.00 -3.68
CA LYS A 80 21.91 13.69 -4.77
C LYS A 80 23.35 14.05 -4.40
N LYS A 81 23.60 14.52 -3.18
CA LYS A 81 24.94 14.83 -2.67
C LYS A 81 25.87 13.60 -2.66
N HIS A 82 25.31 12.44 -2.37
CA HIS A 82 26.07 11.19 -2.23
C HIS A 82 25.99 10.26 -3.46
N ASP A 83 25.42 10.75 -4.58
CA ASP A 83 25.23 9.99 -5.82
C ASP A 83 24.48 8.66 -5.61
N ILE A 84 23.46 8.68 -4.73
CA ILE A 84 22.63 7.53 -4.41
C ILE A 84 21.39 7.54 -5.31
N PRO A 85 21.17 6.50 -6.13
CA PRO A 85 19.99 6.42 -6.98
C PRO A 85 18.70 6.39 -6.18
N MET A 86 17.65 7.08 -6.67
CA MET A 86 16.32 7.03 -6.09
C MET A 86 15.71 5.64 -6.29
N THR A 87 15.04 5.16 -5.25
CA THR A 87 14.22 3.92 -5.28
C THR A 87 12.78 4.22 -4.90
N ALA A 88 11.88 3.30 -5.20
CA ALA A 88 10.54 3.22 -4.62
C ALA A 88 10.48 2.02 -3.66
N PRO A 89 9.68 2.08 -2.61
CA PRO A 89 8.83 3.19 -2.17
C PRO A 89 9.57 4.26 -1.34
N VAL A 90 8.91 5.40 -1.17
CA VAL A 90 9.20 6.34 -0.07
C VAL A 90 8.49 5.82 1.17
N GLU A 91 9.21 5.68 2.28
CA GLU A 91 8.65 5.26 3.56
C GLU A 91 8.27 6.48 4.41
N MET A 92 7.10 6.41 5.02
CA MET A 92 6.61 7.39 6.00
C MET A 92 6.30 6.67 7.30
N GLY A 93 7.01 7.00 8.38
CA GLY A 93 6.65 6.56 9.73
C GLY A 93 5.32 7.22 10.13
N MET A 94 4.38 6.42 10.64
CA MET A 94 3.05 6.88 11.00
C MET A 94 2.85 6.78 12.51
N GLU A 95 2.44 7.88 13.14
CA GLU A 95 2.08 7.91 14.56
C GLU A 95 0.57 8.10 14.73
N GLY A 96 -0.01 7.39 15.71
CA GLY A 96 -1.42 7.51 16.04
C GLY A 96 -1.66 8.66 17.01
N GLU A 97 -2.60 9.54 16.70
CA GLU A 97 -3.09 10.58 17.58
C GLU A 97 -4.62 10.67 17.39
N ASP A 98 -5.38 10.60 18.49
CA ASP A 98 -6.85 10.63 18.48
C ASP A 98 -7.47 9.61 17.49
N GLY A 99 -6.93 8.39 17.46
CA GLY A 99 -7.38 7.33 16.55
C GLY A 99 -7.03 7.51 15.07
N LYS A 100 -6.32 8.59 14.72
CA LYS A 100 -5.90 8.89 13.35
C LYS A 100 -4.39 8.74 13.21
N LEU A 101 -3.94 8.25 12.06
CA LEU A 101 -2.52 8.20 11.72
C LEU A 101 -2.08 9.51 11.08
N LYS A 102 -0.95 10.03 11.54
CA LYS A 102 -0.25 11.19 10.95
C LYS A 102 1.18 10.80 10.61
N GLN A 103 1.72 11.37 9.54
CA GLN A 103 3.12 11.20 9.21
C GLN A 103 4.00 11.84 10.28
N ALA A 104 4.93 11.06 10.83
CA ALA A 104 5.89 11.48 11.84
C ALA A 104 7.33 11.59 11.31
N SER A 105 7.66 10.81 10.30
CA SER A 105 8.98 10.80 9.67
C SER A 105 8.87 10.42 8.20
N MET A 106 9.99 10.58 7.47
CA MET A 106 10.11 10.12 6.08
C MET A 106 11.48 9.46 5.89
N ALA A 107 11.54 8.46 5.01
CA ALA A 107 12.79 7.84 4.65
C ALA A 107 12.86 7.51 3.15
N PHE A 108 14.07 7.61 2.60
CA PHE A 108 14.41 7.11 1.27
C PHE A 108 15.23 5.84 1.41
N LEU A 109 14.72 4.77 0.83
CA LEU A 109 15.35 3.45 0.89
C LEU A 109 16.50 3.40 -0.11
N TYR A 110 17.59 2.72 0.26
CA TYR A 110 18.69 2.48 -0.65
C TYR A 110 18.49 1.17 -1.41
N GLN A 111 19.15 1.03 -2.55
CA GLN A 111 19.03 -0.17 -3.38
C GLN A 111 19.39 -1.45 -2.62
N ASN A 112 20.37 -1.37 -1.71
CA ASN A 112 20.77 -2.47 -0.82
C ASN A 112 21.62 -1.92 0.35
N GLY A 113 21.93 -2.77 1.33
CA GLY A 113 22.72 -2.41 2.50
C GLY A 113 24.20 -2.13 2.28
N LYS A 114 24.71 -2.25 1.03
CA LYS A 114 26.11 -1.92 0.70
C LYS A 114 26.26 -0.49 0.18
N VAL A 115 25.14 0.18 -0.14
CA VAL A 115 25.13 1.56 -0.65
C VAL A 115 25.27 2.52 0.51
N GLY A 116 26.16 3.52 0.40
CA GLY A 116 26.40 4.55 1.40
C GLY A 116 26.92 4.00 2.74
N THR A 117 27.04 4.88 3.73
CA THR A 117 27.47 4.56 5.10
C THR A 117 26.40 4.94 6.10
N THR A 118 26.28 4.20 7.20
CA THR A 118 25.36 4.54 8.30
C THR A 118 25.91 5.68 9.15
N GLY A 119 25.02 6.41 9.80
CA GLY A 119 25.32 7.52 10.68
C GLY A 119 24.65 8.83 10.28
N PRO A 120 24.89 9.92 11.02
CA PRO A 120 24.31 11.22 10.73
C PRO A 120 24.93 11.85 9.47
N ASP A 121 24.10 12.49 8.63
CA ASP A 121 24.56 13.42 7.58
C ASP A 121 23.98 14.80 7.88
N GLY A 122 24.77 15.58 8.59
CA GLY A 122 24.36 16.87 9.14
C GLY A 122 23.34 16.71 10.28
N ALA A 123 22.54 17.76 10.50
CA ALA A 123 21.59 17.81 11.61
C ALA A 123 20.22 17.19 11.30
N LYS A 124 19.92 16.92 10.03
CA LYS A 124 18.56 16.59 9.58
C LYS A 124 18.38 15.19 9.04
N VAL A 125 19.46 14.51 8.68
CA VAL A 125 19.42 13.17 8.08
C VAL A 125 20.24 12.20 8.88
N GLU A 126 19.70 11.02 9.07
CA GLU A 126 20.39 9.87 9.65
C GLU A 126 20.24 8.66 8.75
N VAL A 127 21.35 8.08 8.35
CA VAL A 127 21.37 6.82 7.60
C VAL A 127 21.50 5.66 8.56
N ARG A 128 20.57 4.71 8.49
CA ARG A 128 20.59 3.53 9.36
C ARG A 128 20.11 2.28 8.68
N ASP A 129 20.55 1.14 9.20
CA ASP A 129 20.05 -0.18 8.81
C ASP A 129 18.79 -0.51 9.61
N VAL A 130 17.78 -1.01 8.91
CA VAL A 130 16.51 -1.46 9.47
C VAL A 130 16.45 -2.98 9.37
N PRO A 131 16.17 -3.69 10.47
CA PRO A 131 16.09 -5.15 10.44
C PRO A 131 14.89 -5.64 9.62
N ALA A 132 15.01 -6.88 9.14
CA ALA A 132 13.89 -7.57 8.49
C ALA A 132 12.66 -7.61 9.42
N THR A 133 11.47 -7.48 8.86
CA THR A 133 10.23 -7.46 9.63
C THR A 133 9.09 -8.16 8.92
N MET A 134 8.19 -8.74 9.72
CA MET A 134 6.88 -9.21 9.24
C MET A 134 5.86 -8.09 9.41
N THR A 135 4.94 -7.99 8.47
CA THR A 135 3.89 -6.97 8.50
C THR A 135 2.55 -7.57 8.13
N LEU A 136 1.47 -6.97 8.62
CA LEU A 136 0.20 -6.98 7.91
C LEU A 136 0.14 -5.72 7.05
N SER A 137 -0.16 -5.89 5.78
CA SER A 137 -0.14 -4.83 4.77
C SER A 137 -1.50 -4.69 4.11
N TYR A 138 -1.93 -3.46 3.88
CA TYR A 138 -3.10 -3.12 3.07
C TYR A 138 -2.65 -2.18 1.96
N THR A 139 -2.77 -2.63 0.71
CA THR A 139 -2.36 -1.88 -0.48
C THR A 139 -3.59 -1.34 -1.20
N TRP A 140 -3.53 -0.09 -1.68
CA TRP A 140 -4.59 0.49 -2.51
C TRP A 140 -4.01 1.32 -3.65
N GLN A 141 -4.83 1.56 -4.66
CA GLN A 141 -4.54 2.49 -5.74
C GLN A 141 -5.42 3.74 -5.59
N GLY A 142 -4.83 4.91 -5.79
CA GLY A 142 -5.54 6.18 -5.63
C GLY A 142 -4.71 7.24 -4.90
N ASN A 143 -5.37 8.07 -4.08
CA ASN A 143 -4.71 9.08 -3.29
C ASN A 143 -4.44 8.61 -1.83
N ASP A 144 -3.61 9.38 -1.14
CA ASP A 144 -3.24 9.22 0.27
C ASP A 144 -4.18 10.01 1.20
N SER A 145 -5.47 10.05 0.87
CA SER A 145 -6.45 10.78 1.67
C SER A 145 -6.62 10.16 3.07
N LYS A 146 -7.05 10.99 4.02
CA LYS A 146 -7.38 10.52 5.38
C LYS A 146 -8.41 9.39 5.38
N GLU A 147 -9.31 9.38 4.40
CA GLU A 147 -10.32 8.34 4.23
C GLU A 147 -9.68 7.00 3.84
N ASN A 148 -8.82 6.98 2.81
CA ASN A 148 -8.13 5.77 2.37
C ASN A 148 -7.19 5.22 3.44
N ILE A 149 -6.42 6.10 4.11
CA ILE A 149 -5.57 5.71 5.24
C ILE A 149 -6.42 5.15 6.40
N GLY A 150 -7.55 5.77 6.70
CA GLY A 150 -8.49 5.30 7.72
C GLY A 150 -9.09 3.94 7.40
N LYS A 151 -9.51 3.71 6.14
CA LYS A 151 -9.97 2.40 5.66
C LYS A 151 -8.92 1.32 5.84
N ALA A 152 -7.70 1.59 5.38
CA ALA A 152 -6.57 0.67 5.51
C ALA A 152 -6.26 0.37 6.98
N LYS A 153 -6.22 1.39 7.85
CA LYS A 153 -5.99 1.23 9.30
C LYS A 153 -7.05 0.34 9.93
N THR A 154 -8.33 0.59 9.68
CA THR A 154 -9.44 -0.21 10.21
C THR A 154 -9.32 -1.68 9.80
N ALA A 155 -9.00 -1.95 8.52
CA ALA A 155 -8.81 -3.31 8.02
C ALA A 155 -7.63 -4.02 8.72
N LEU A 156 -6.51 -3.32 8.92
CA LEU A 156 -5.33 -3.85 9.61
C LEU A 156 -5.62 -4.12 11.09
N GLU A 157 -6.31 -3.22 11.78
CA GLU A 157 -6.68 -3.40 13.19
C GLU A 157 -7.63 -4.59 13.39
N ALA A 158 -8.60 -4.78 12.49
CA ALA A 158 -9.45 -5.96 12.50
C ALA A 158 -8.65 -7.25 12.32
N ALA A 159 -7.71 -7.29 11.37
CA ALA A 159 -6.86 -8.44 11.15
C ALA A 159 -5.89 -8.73 12.30
N LEU A 160 -5.36 -7.70 12.98
CA LEU A 160 -4.55 -7.85 14.20
C LEU A 160 -5.37 -8.48 15.32
N ALA A 161 -6.61 -7.99 15.54
CA ALA A 161 -7.51 -8.50 16.56
C ALA A 161 -7.89 -9.98 16.30
N GLU A 162 -8.24 -10.33 15.06
CA GLU A 162 -8.56 -11.69 14.65
C GLU A 162 -7.39 -12.66 14.92
N ARG A 163 -6.16 -12.23 14.60
CA ARG A 163 -4.93 -13.01 14.81
C ARG A 163 -4.41 -12.98 16.24
N LYS A 164 -5.05 -12.22 17.13
CA LYS A 164 -4.60 -12.02 18.53
C LYS A 164 -3.14 -11.57 18.62
N THR A 165 -2.73 -10.69 17.71
CA THR A 165 -1.37 -10.14 17.67
C THR A 165 -1.40 -8.62 17.76
N GLU A 166 -0.23 -8.01 18.02
CA GLU A 166 -0.09 -6.57 18.17
C GLU A 166 0.93 -6.02 17.18
N ALA A 167 0.70 -4.79 16.75
CA ALA A 167 1.67 -4.03 16.00
C ALA A 167 2.58 -3.24 16.95
N LYS A 168 3.87 -3.20 16.67
CA LYS A 168 4.82 -2.28 17.33
C LYS A 168 4.77 -0.86 16.77
N GLY A 169 4.05 -0.64 15.65
CA GLY A 169 3.89 0.65 14.99
C GLY A 169 3.31 0.49 13.59
N PHE A 170 3.11 1.63 12.94
CA PHE A 170 2.63 1.71 11.56
C PHE A 170 3.63 2.47 10.69
N ARG A 171 3.71 2.08 9.42
CA ARG A 171 4.37 2.86 8.39
C ARG A 171 3.53 2.85 7.11
N MET A 172 3.67 3.88 6.30
CA MET A 172 3.06 3.97 4.98
C MET A 172 4.15 4.01 3.91
N LEU A 173 3.92 3.31 2.81
CA LEU A 173 4.81 3.23 1.67
C LEU A 173 4.13 3.89 0.46
N GLY A 174 4.79 4.91 -0.13
CA GLY A 174 4.37 5.55 -1.37
C GLY A 174 5.23 5.08 -2.53
N TYR A 175 4.64 4.35 -3.48
CA TYR A 175 5.38 3.72 -4.56
C TYR A 175 5.54 4.60 -5.81
N ASN A 176 4.75 5.68 -5.92
CA ASN A 176 4.74 6.53 -7.10
C ASN A 176 4.95 8.00 -6.75
N GLY A 177 5.66 8.68 -7.62
CA GLY A 177 5.94 10.10 -7.53
C GLY A 177 4.83 10.99 -8.13
N PRO A 178 5.09 12.31 -8.18
CA PRO A 178 4.13 13.28 -8.71
C PRO A 178 3.80 13.09 -10.20
N GLY A 179 4.66 12.41 -10.96
CA GLY A 179 4.47 12.12 -12.39
C GLY A 179 3.35 11.15 -12.68
N THR A 180 3.08 10.20 -11.76
CA THR A 180 1.94 9.29 -11.88
C THR A 180 0.64 10.01 -11.52
N PRO A 181 -0.43 9.89 -12.34
CA PRO A 181 -1.76 10.39 -12.01
C PRO A 181 -2.23 9.89 -10.63
N ARG A 182 -2.91 10.75 -9.88
CA ARG A 182 -3.28 10.46 -8.48
C ARG A 182 -4.11 9.19 -8.32
N ASP A 183 -5.00 8.91 -9.27
CA ASP A 183 -5.86 7.73 -9.29
C ASP A 183 -5.11 6.43 -9.60
N LYS A 184 -3.86 6.51 -10.09
CA LYS A 184 -2.99 5.38 -10.41
C LYS A 184 -1.83 5.18 -9.45
N ARG A 185 -1.69 6.06 -8.45
CA ARG A 185 -0.62 5.91 -7.44
C ARG A 185 -0.91 4.75 -6.52
N THR A 186 0.13 4.00 -6.21
CA THR A 186 0.06 2.87 -5.28
C THR A 186 0.59 3.26 -3.91
N TRP A 187 -0.20 2.95 -2.90
CA TRP A 187 0.09 3.17 -1.49
C TRP A 187 -0.08 1.87 -0.73
N GLU A 188 0.68 1.73 0.34
CA GLU A 188 0.56 0.57 1.23
C GLU A 188 0.72 1.03 2.69
N LEU A 189 -0.29 0.77 3.52
CA LEU A 189 -0.20 0.94 4.97
C LEU A 189 0.19 -0.40 5.59
N GLN A 190 1.13 -0.38 6.52
CA GLN A 190 1.65 -1.56 7.19
C GLN A 190 1.54 -1.44 8.71
N ALA A 191 1.05 -2.51 9.33
CA ALA A 191 1.20 -2.77 10.74
C ALA A 191 2.46 -3.64 10.93
N LEU A 192 3.47 -3.10 11.59
CA LEU A 192 4.74 -3.79 11.86
C LEU A 192 4.53 -4.77 13.03
N LEU A 193 4.66 -6.07 12.81
CA LEU A 193 4.44 -7.08 13.84
C LEU A 193 5.58 -7.10 14.86
N LYS A 194 5.21 -7.42 16.12
CA LYS A 194 6.16 -7.61 17.23
C LYS A 194 7.01 -8.86 17.05
#